data_6beb0c33eac1484a5eef1a8f7f9c6771
#
_entry.id   6beb0c33eac1484a5eef1a8f7f9c6771
#
_cell.length_a   1.000
_cell.length_b   1.000
_cell.length_c   1.000
_cell.angle_alpha   90.00
_cell.angle_beta   90.00
_cell.angle_gamma   90.00
#
_symmetry.space_group_name_H-M   'P 1'
#
loop_
_entity.id
_entity.type
_entity.pdbx_description
1 polymer ?
#
loop_
_entity_poly.entity_id
_entity_poly.type
_entity_poly.pdbx_seq_one_letter_code
_entity_poly.pdbx_strand_id
1 'polypeptide(L)'
;GPDGLIPIYAGVGDHQCSVLGAAPTPGTDANLNLGTGSQVGIVDGPADSAFERRPYFDGRHLTAVTHIPAGRALNEYVGFLEAIATRAGGETDFWKILAEVTGAGLQPDKIQQGSLSVDLAIFEGARGWTSGGSIGGIVEGSLGVENYLAAVIRAFTQQYVDVLATLDPDHRLQRLVLSGGIARRLPHLRQMLAASTPYDVLPAVELDESLLGLRALALHAAGRAATVADAAALFGRQCRIRSAP
;
A
#
# COMPACT_ATOMS: atom_id res chain seq x y z
N GLY A 1 -11.47 -24.92 -24.06
CA GLY A 1 -10.60 -25.46 -25.13
C GLY A 1 -11.44 -26.15 -26.18
N PRO A 2 -10.93 -26.45 -27.38
CA PRO A 2 -11.67 -27.09 -28.46
C PRO A 2 -12.27 -28.46 -28.08
N ASP A 3 -11.72 -29.12 -27.07
CA ASP A 3 -12.15 -30.45 -26.62
C ASP A 3 -13.04 -30.38 -25.35
N GLY A 4 -13.59 -29.24 -25.00
CA GLY A 4 -14.41 -29.07 -23.78
C GLY A 4 -13.64 -29.16 -22.46
N LEU A 5 -12.33 -29.32 -22.49
CA LEU A 5 -11.48 -29.35 -21.28
C LEU A 5 -11.18 -27.93 -20.77
N ILE A 6 -11.28 -27.77 -19.47
CA ILE A 6 -10.87 -26.54 -18.79
C ILE A 6 -9.42 -26.71 -18.37
N PRO A 7 -8.47 -25.86 -18.86
CA PRO A 7 -7.09 -25.92 -18.42
C PRO A 7 -6.96 -25.50 -16.97
N ILE A 8 -6.19 -26.26 -16.18
CA ILE A 8 -5.84 -25.95 -14.80
C ILE A 8 -4.35 -25.60 -14.77
N TYR A 9 -4.04 -24.46 -14.16
CA TYR A 9 -2.67 -23.97 -14.01
C TYR A 9 -2.21 -24.05 -12.55
N ALA A 10 -0.89 -24.01 -12.34
CA ALA A 10 -0.33 -23.94 -11.00
C ALA A 10 -0.81 -22.68 -10.26
N GLY A 11 -1.00 -22.79 -8.95
CA GLY A 11 -1.33 -21.64 -8.10
C GLY A 11 -0.18 -20.63 -8.07
N VAL A 12 -0.53 -19.36 -7.99
CA VAL A 12 0.42 -18.23 -7.87
C VAL A 12 0.10 -17.40 -6.62
N GLY A 13 1.10 -16.74 -6.06
CA GLY A 13 0.89 -15.87 -4.91
C GLY A 13 0.08 -14.63 -5.27
N ASP A 14 -0.83 -14.24 -4.39
CA ASP A 14 -1.69 -13.06 -4.55
C ASP A 14 -0.88 -11.76 -4.65
N HIS A 15 0.20 -11.64 -3.87
CA HIS A 15 1.10 -10.49 -3.91
C HIS A 15 1.78 -10.34 -5.28
N GLN A 16 2.35 -11.43 -5.85
CA GLN A 16 2.96 -11.37 -7.18
C GLN A 16 1.92 -10.99 -8.25
N CYS A 17 0.69 -11.51 -8.13
CA CYS A 17 -0.41 -11.13 -9.02
C CYS A 17 -0.81 -9.65 -8.86
N SER A 18 -0.89 -9.16 -7.63
CA SER A 18 -1.21 -7.76 -7.35
C SER A 18 -0.15 -6.81 -7.93
N VAL A 19 1.14 -7.11 -7.74
CA VAL A 19 2.24 -6.35 -8.36
C VAL A 19 2.13 -6.40 -9.88
N LEU A 20 1.85 -7.56 -10.47
CA LEU A 20 1.69 -7.70 -11.92
C LEU A 20 0.52 -6.84 -12.44
N GLY A 21 -0.61 -6.86 -11.75
CA GLY A 21 -1.80 -6.09 -12.13
C GLY A 21 -1.64 -4.59 -11.96
N ALA A 22 -0.84 -4.15 -10.98
CA ALA A 22 -0.46 -2.75 -10.81
C ALA A 22 0.53 -2.27 -11.88
N ALA A 23 1.19 -3.21 -12.59
CA ALA A 23 2.09 -2.99 -13.72
C ALA A 23 3.20 -1.94 -13.47
N PRO A 24 3.98 -2.05 -12.39
CA PRO A 24 5.15 -1.20 -12.18
C PRO A 24 6.20 -1.49 -13.25
N THR A 25 7.00 -0.48 -13.61
CA THR A 25 8.15 -0.68 -14.48
C THR A 25 9.29 -1.31 -13.68
N PRO A 26 9.82 -2.46 -14.10
CA PRO A 26 10.90 -3.13 -13.39
C PRO A 26 12.14 -2.23 -13.20
N GLY A 27 12.75 -2.27 -12.02
CA GLY A 27 13.96 -1.55 -11.66
C GLY A 27 13.81 -0.04 -11.46
N THR A 28 12.67 0.54 -11.85
CA THR A 28 12.44 1.99 -11.72
C THR A 28 11.21 2.37 -10.92
N ASP A 29 10.28 1.44 -10.72
CA ASP A 29 9.06 1.67 -9.95
C ASP A 29 9.03 0.78 -8.71
N ALA A 30 8.61 1.31 -7.57
CA ALA A 30 8.17 0.51 -6.44
C ALA A 30 6.65 0.36 -6.48
N ASN A 31 6.15 -0.81 -6.09
CA ASN A 31 4.74 -1.04 -5.82
C ASN A 31 4.50 -1.01 -4.31
N LEU A 32 3.58 -0.18 -3.87
CA LEU A 32 3.10 -0.14 -2.49
C LEU A 32 1.69 -0.73 -2.44
N ASN A 33 1.61 -1.97 -1.97
CA ASN A 33 0.35 -2.68 -1.80
C ASN A 33 -0.20 -2.45 -0.37
N LEU A 34 -1.35 -1.80 -0.29
CA LEU A 34 -2.02 -1.38 0.95
C LEU A 34 -3.30 -2.17 1.16
N GLY A 35 -3.16 -3.35 1.76
CA GLY A 35 -4.25 -4.25 2.11
C GLY A 35 -4.47 -4.37 3.63
N THR A 36 -4.88 -5.56 4.10
CA THR A 36 -4.97 -5.90 5.53
C THR A 36 -3.61 -5.81 6.22
N GLY A 37 -2.57 -6.34 5.59
CA GLY A 37 -1.17 -6.00 5.79
C GLY A 37 -0.69 -5.21 4.58
N SER A 38 0.51 -4.65 4.64
CA SER A 38 1.09 -3.98 3.48
C SER A 38 2.50 -4.47 3.18
N GLN A 39 2.93 -4.18 1.98
CA GLN A 39 4.23 -4.57 1.46
C GLN A 39 4.69 -3.56 0.40
N VAL A 40 5.99 -3.33 0.37
CA VAL A 40 6.66 -2.57 -0.69
C VAL A 40 7.46 -3.55 -1.52
N GLY A 41 7.25 -3.56 -2.83
CA GLY A 41 7.93 -4.47 -3.75
C GLY A 41 8.53 -3.75 -4.95
N ILE A 42 9.70 -4.21 -5.39
CA ILE A 42 10.40 -3.72 -6.58
C ILE A 42 10.74 -4.93 -7.45
N VAL A 43 10.18 -4.98 -8.66
CA VAL A 43 10.57 -6.01 -9.64
C VAL A 43 11.97 -5.71 -10.13
N ASP A 44 12.87 -6.70 -10.06
CA ASP A 44 14.30 -6.56 -10.26
C ASP A 44 14.96 -5.50 -9.34
N GLY A 45 14.44 -5.41 -8.11
CA GLY A 45 15.00 -4.57 -7.07
C GLY A 45 16.36 -5.06 -6.54
N PRO A 46 16.92 -4.39 -5.53
CA PRO A 46 18.24 -4.69 -5.02
C PRO A 46 18.36 -6.15 -4.53
N ALA A 47 19.49 -6.77 -4.80
CA ALA A 47 19.79 -8.15 -4.40
C ALA A 47 20.51 -8.18 -3.04
N ASP A 48 19.94 -7.51 -2.04
CA ASP A 48 20.46 -7.48 -0.68
C ASP A 48 19.76 -8.56 0.17
N SER A 49 20.53 -9.28 0.98
CA SER A 49 20.02 -10.32 1.89
C SER A 49 19.17 -9.77 3.04
N ALA A 50 19.18 -8.47 3.27
CA ALA A 50 18.31 -7.80 4.23
C ALA A 50 16.83 -7.77 3.79
N PHE A 51 16.54 -8.03 2.51
CA PHE A 51 15.21 -8.01 1.94
C PHE A 51 14.75 -9.40 1.54
N GLU A 52 13.44 -9.60 1.56
CA GLU A 52 12.84 -10.81 1.02
C GLU A 52 12.94 -10.78 -0.51
N ARG A 53 13.46 -11.85 -1.10
CA ARG A 53 13.57 -12.00 -2.55
C ARG A 53 12.80 -13.22 -3.01
N ARG A 54 11.82 -13.01 -3.87
CA ARG A 54 10.92 -14.03 -4.39
C ARG A 54 11.09 -14.20 -5.89
N PRO A 55 10.94 -15.41 -6.46
CA PRO A 55 10.77 -15.59 -7.89
C PRO A 55 9.58 -14.77 -8.40
N TYR A 56 9.75 -14.21 -9.58
CA TYR A 56 8.73 -13.43 -10.25
C TYR A 56 8.57 -13.91 -11.70
N PHE A 57 7.57 -13.42 -12.41
CA PHE A 57 7.27 -13.84 -13.77
C PHE A 57 8.39 -13.46 -14.75
N ASP A 58 8.43 -14.16 -15.91
CA ASP A 58 9.42 -13.97 -16.98
C ASP A 58 10.88 -14.11 -16.49
N GLY A 59 11.13 -14.99 -15.48
CA GLY A 59 12.46 -15.23 -14.92
C GLY A 59 13.02 -14.13 -14.05
N ARG A 60 12.20 -13.13 -13.71
CA ARG A 60 12.57 -11.99 -12.86
C ARG A 60 12.49 -12.34 -11.37
N HIS A 61 12.81 -11.36 -10.53
CA HIS A 61 12.67 -11.44 -9.08
C HIS A 61 11.90 -10.25 -8.55
N LEU A 62 11.18 -10.48 -7.46
CA LEU A 62 10.53 -9.43 -6.67
C LEU A 62 11.30 -9.28 -5.35
N THR A 63 11.94 -8.14 -5.15
CA THR A 63 12.51 -7.75 -3.87
C THR A 63 11.44 -7.04 -3.06
N ALA A 64 11.20 -7.46 -1.82
CA ALA A 64 10.08 -6.94 -1.03
C ALA A 64 10.43 -6.75 0.44
N VAL A 65 9.78 -5.77 1.05
CA VAL A 65 9.60 -5.64 2.49
C VAL A 65 8.14 -5.92 2.79
N THR A 66 7.89 -6.93 3.63
CA THR A 66 6.55 -7.42 3.98
C THR A 66 6.24 -7.17 5.45
N HIS A 67 5.04 -7.57 5.90
CA HIS A 67 4.60 -7.42 7.29
C HIS A 67 4.62 -5.98 7.82
N ILE A 68 4.42 -5.01 6.93
CA ILE A 68 4.26 -3.61 7.31
C ILE A 68 2.84 -3.43 7.86
N PRO A 69 2.66 -2.84 9.06
CA PRO A 69 1.34 -2.58 9.62
C PRO A 69 0.46 -1.76 8.66
N ALA A 70 -0.78 -2.22 8.41
CA ALA A 70 -1.70 -1.55 7.51
C ALA A 70 -3.15 -1.62 8.00
N GLY A 71 -4.08 -2.15 7.20
CA GLY A 71 -5.50 -2.15 7.51
C GLY A 71 -5.82 -2.76 8.87
N ARG A 72 -5.10 -3.82 9.29
CA ARG A 72 -5.27 -4.40 10.62
C ARG A 72 -4.92 -3.39 11.72
N ALA A 73 -3.79 -2.71 11.58
CA ALA A 73 -3.37 -1.71 12.56
C ALA A 73 -4.32 -0.50 12.56
N LEU A 74 -4.65 0.03 11.39
CA LEU A 74 -5.62 1.12 11.31
C LEU A 74 -6.98 0.76 11.91
N ASN A 75 -7.46 -0.48 11.72
CA ASN A 75 -8.70 -0.95 12.31
C ASN A 75 -8.67 -0.93 13.86
N GLU A 76 -7.54 -1.24 14.48
CA GLU A 76 -7.43 -1.17 15.95
C GLU A 76 -7.51 0.28 16.44
N TYR A 77 -6.76 1.20 15.81
CA TYR A 77 -6.75 2.61 16.21
C TYR A 77 -8.07 3.34 15.92
N VAL A 78 -8.69 3.06 14.77
CA VAL A 78 -9.99 3.63 14.39
C VAL A 78 -11.11 2.96 15.19
N GLY A 79 -11.08 1.63 15.32
CA GLY A 79 -12.07 0.85 16.06
C GLY A 79 -12.13 1.19 17.56
N PHE A 80 -11.01 1.64 18.15
CA PHE A 80 -11.01 2.16 19.51
C PHE A 80 -11.94 3.38 19.67
N LEU A 81 -11.90 4.32 18.72
CA LEU A 81 -12.79 5.49 18.73
C LEU A 81 -14.26 5.09 18.46
N GLU A 82 -14.48 4.13 17.56
CA GLU A 82 -15.81 3.58 17.26
C GLU A 82 -16.41 2.90 18.47
N ALA A 83 -15.60 2.14 19.23
CA ALA A 83 -16.02 1.50 20.47
C ALA A 83 -16.44 2.52 21.56
N ILE A 84 -15.68 3.62 21.69
CA ILE A 84 -16.02 4.71 22.61
C ILE A 84 -17.35 5.37 22.18
N ALA A 85 -17.52 5.72 20.92
CA ALA A 85 -18.74 6.34 20.41
C ALA A 85 -19.96 5.43 20.62
N THR A 86 -19.85 4.16 20.27
CA THR A 86 -20.90 3.15 20.47
C THR A 86 -21.28 3.02 21.95
N ARG A 87 -20.30 2.99 22.85
CA ARG A 87 -20.54 2.93 24.29
C ARG A 87 -21.26 4.18 24.80
N ALA A 88 -21.05 5.33 24.19
CA ALA A 88 -21.74 6.59 24.49
C ALA A 88 -23.13 6.69 23.83
N GLY A 89 -23.59 5.67 23.11
CA GLY A 89 -24.88 5.66 22.41
C GLY A 89 -24.87 6.40 21.06
N GLY A 90 -23.68 6.69 20.51
CA GLY A 90 -23.50 7.31 19.19
C GLY A 90 -23.10 6.29 18.12
N GLU A 91 -23.37 6.63 16.87
CA GLU A 91 -22.86 5.92 15.70
C GLU A 91 -22.03 6.92 14.88
N THR A 92 -20.75 6.62 14.66
CA THR A 92 -19.83 7.49 13.91
C THR A 92 -18.88 6.65 13.08
N ASP A 93 -18.80 6.91 11.80
CA ASP A 93 -17.82 6.30 10.89
C ASP A 93 -16.47 7.05 11.00
N PHE A 94 -15.61 6.58 11.89
CA PHE A 94 -14.28 7.17 12.08
C PHE A 94 -13.33 6.93 10.90
N TRP A 95 -13.60 5.95 10.05
CA TRP A 95 -12.88 5.80 8.79
C TRP A 95 -13.17 6.95 7.83
N LYS A 96 -14.42 7.41 7.80
CA LYS A 96 -14.80 8.60 7.04
C LYS A 96 -14.10 9.83 7.59
N ILE A 97 -14.10 10.01 8.91
CA ILE A 97 -13.37 11.11 9.57
C ILE A 97 -11.88 11.01 9.28
N LEU A 98 -11.26 9.82 9.33
CA LEU A 98 -9.86 9.62 8.96
C LEU A 98 -9.59 10.07 7.51
N ALA A 99 -10.47 9.72 6.58
CA ALA A 99 -10.36 10.16 5.18
C ALA A 99 -10.51 11.68 5.05
N GLU A 100 -11.42 12.30 5.80
CA GLU A 100 -11.63 13.76 5.83
C GLU A 100 -10.43 14.49 6.46
N VAL A 101 -9.91 13.99 7.59
CA VAL A 101 -8.70 14.51 8.25
C VAL A 101 -7.49 14.50 7.30
N THR A 102 -7.39 13.48 6.44
CA THR A 102 -6.34 13.42 5.42
C THR A 102 -6.60 14.35 4.22
N GLY A 103 -7.86 14.80 4.02
CA GLY A 103 -8.31 15.44 2.77
C GLY A 103 -8.48 16.93 2.79
N ALA A 104 -9.20 17.47 3.74
CA ALA A 104 -9.81 18.78 3.55
C ALA A 104 -9.26 19.89 4.45
N GLY A 105 -8.46 19.61 5.44
CA GLY A 105 -8.13 20.65 6.43
C GLY A 105 -6.77 20.56 7.07
N LEU A 106 -6.11 19.45 6.95
CA LEU A 106 -4.77 19.30 7.46
C LEU A 106 -3.79 19.53 6.32
N GLN A 107 -3.35 20.76 6.21
CA GLN A 107 -2.12 21.07 5.50
C GLN A 107 -1.07 20.03 5.93
N PRO A 108 -0.26 19.46 5.01
CA PRO A 108 0.81 18.54 5.38
C PRO A 108 1.63 19.01 6.59
N ASP A 109 1.85 20.30 6.70
CA ASP A 109 2.55 20.97 7.82
C ASP A 109 1.81 20.78 9.16
N LYS A 110 0.49 20.80 9.18
CA LYS A 110 -0.30 20.62 10.42
C LYS A 110 -0.34 19.15 10.85
N ILE A 111 -0.34 18.22 9.90
CA ILE A 111 -0.20 16.80 10.22
C ILE A 111 1.17 16.54 10.84
N GLN A 112 2.22 17.22 10.37
CA GLN A 112 3.59 17.03 10.87
C GLN A 112 3.85 17.70 12.23
N GLN A 113 3.05 18.67 12.67
CA GLN A 113 3.32 19.50 13.86
C GLN A 113 2.70 19.00 15.18
N GLY A 114 1.92 17.91 15.17
CA GLY A 114 1.29 17.40 16.41
C GLY A 114 2.31 16.75 17.36
N SER A 115 2.11 16.91 18.68
CA SER A 115 2.93 16.28 19.72
C SER A 115 2.71 14.76 19.83
N LEU A 116 1.52 14.28 19.44
CA LEU A 116 1.21 12.86 19.52
C LEU A 116 2.04 12.04 18.52
N SER A 117 2.54 10.91 19.00
CA SER A 117 3.18 9.88 18.20
C SER A 117 2.41 8.56 18.34
N VAL A 118 2.41 7.76 17.27
CA VAL A 118 1.74 6.43 17.25
C VAL A 118 2.74 5.42 16.70
N ASP A 119 2.82 4.25 17.37
CA ASP A 119 3.52 3.08 16.83
C ASP A 119 2.48 2.06 16.37
N LEU A 120 2.47 1.75 15.08
CA LEU A 120 1.52 0.85 14.44
C LEU A 120 1.91 -0.63 14.55
N ALA A 121 3.02 -0.99 15.16
CA ALA A 121 3.52 -2.36 15.28
C ALA A 121 2.76 -3.14 16.36
N ILE A 122 1.46 -3.39 16.16
CA ILE A 122 0.52 -3.97 17.13
C ILE A 122 0.44 -5.50 17.13
N PHE A 123 1.14 -6.19 16.24
CA PHE A 123 1.09 -7.66 16.15
C PHE A 123 2.47 -8.26 15.92
N GLU A 124 2.65 -9.49 16.37
CA GLU A 124 3.89 -10.24 16.17
C GLU A 124 4.20 -10.39 14.67
N GLY A 125 5.46 -10.21 14.31
CA GLY A 125 5.92 -10.20 12.92
C GLY A 125 5.74 -8.87 12.21
N ALA A 126 5.07 -7.88 12.82
CA ALA A 126 5.08 -6.51 12.30
C ALA A 126 6.50 -5.93 12.34
N ARG A 127 6.84 -5.13 11.33
CA ARG A 127 8.13 -4.45 11.29
C ARG A 127 8.31 -3.55 12.53
N GLY A 128 9.45 -3.70 13.21
CA GLY A 128 9.72 -2.97 14.46
C GLY A 128 8.96 -3.51 15.69
N TRP A 129 8.31 -4.66 15.57
CA TRP A 129 7.66 -5.31 16.71
C TRP A 129 8.63 -5.55 17.86
N THR A 130 8.26 -5.04 19.02
CA THR A 130 8.97 -5.29 20.28
C THR A 130 8.02 -5.81 21.36
N SER A 131 7.00 -5.05 21.71
CA SER A 131 6.05 -5.37 22.77
C SER A 131 4.62 -4.89 22.49
N GLY A 132 4.35 -4.44 21.31
CA GLY A 132 3.07 -3.85 20.87
C GLY A 132 3.18 -2.41 20.45
N GLY A 133 2.09 -1.90 19.85
CA GLY A 133 1.97 -0.49 19.47
C GLY A 133 1.85 0.45 20.69
N SER A 134 2.00 1.73 20.47
CA SER A 134 1.93 2.74 21.52
C SER A 134 1.35 4.08 21.02
N ILE A 135 0.88 4.87 21.97
CA ILE A 135 0.54 6.29 21.76
C ILE A 135 1.40 7.08 22.74
N GLY A 136 2.25 7.95 22.21
CA GLY A 136 3.19 8.77 23.00
C GLY A 136 2.99 10.25 22.74
N GLY A 137 3.79 11.08 23.44
CA GLY A 137 3.80 12.53 23.25
C GLY A 137 2.51 13.22 23.73
N ILE A 138 1.79 12.63 24.69
CA ILE A 138 0.57 13.21 25.26
C ILE A 138 0.95 14.41 26.12
N VAL A 139 0.41 15.59 25.75
CA VAL A 139 0.51 16.82 26.52
C VAL A 139 -0.89 17.42 26.67
N GLU A 140 -1.04 18.40 27.56
CA GLU A 140 -2.31 19.08 27.79
C GLU A 140 -2.91 19.61 26.47
N GLY A 141 -4.17 19.26 26.19
CA GLY A 141 -4.89 19.64 24.98
C GLY A 141 -4.56 18.83 23.71
N SER A 142 -3.63 17.85 23.77
CA SER A 142 -3.26 17.07 22.57
C SER A 142 -4.23 15.94 22.20
N LEU A 143 -5.04 15.46 23.14
CA LEU A 143 -5.97 14.33 22.94
C LEU A 143 -7.32 14.77 22.33
N GLY A 144 -7.30 15.40 21.15
CA GLY A 144 -8.49 15.61 20.33
C GLY A 144 -8.59 14.51 19.24
N VAL A 145 -9.81 14.23 18.74
CA VAL A 145 -10.05 13.21 17.70
C VAL A 145 -9.22 13.48 16.46
N GLU A 146 -9.20 14.73 16.01
CA GLU A 146 -8.45 15.14 14.81
C GLU A 146 -6.94 14.98 15.02
N ASN A 147 -6.43 15.38 16.18
CA ASN A 147 -5.00 15.24 16.52
C ASN A 147 -4.59 13.76 16.59
N TYR A 148 -5.44 12.94 17.18
CA TYR A 148 -5.22 11.49 17.25
C TYR A 148 -5.20 10.85 15.87
N LEU A 149 -6.20 11.10 15.02
CA LEU A 149 -6.27 10.56 13.67
C LEU A 149 -5.14 11.10 12.78
N ALA A 150 -4.74 12.37 12.97
CA ALA A 150 -3.57 12.94 12.29
C ALA A 150 -2.28 12.23 12.71
N ALA A 151 -2.12 11.87 13.99
CA ALA A 151 -0.96 11.10 14.45
C ALA A 151 -0.95 9.68 13.87
N VAL A 152 -2.11 9.02 13.81
CA VAL A 152 -2.25 7.68 13.20
C VAL A 152 -1.85 7.70 11.72
N ILE A 153 -2.38 8.64 10.93
CA ILE A 153 -2.09 8.70 9.49
C ILE A 153 -0.66 9.16 9.21
N ARG A 154 -0.10 10.03 10.04
CA ARG A 154 1.32 10.40 9.96
C ARG A 154 2.23 9.19 10.17
N ALA A 155 2.00 8.42 11.24
CA ALA A 155 2.74 7.19 11.49
C ALA A 155 2.57 6.18 10.35
N PHE A 156 1.35 6.06 9.83
CA PHE A 156 1.04 5.20 8.68
C PHE A 156 1.81 5.61 7.42
N THR A 157 1.95 6.89 7.15
CA THR A 157 2.72 7.38 5.99
C THR A 157 4.22 7.23 6.23
N GLN A 158 4.70 7.60 7.42
CA GLN A 158 6.13 7.60 7.74
C GLN A 158 6.77 6.22 7.63
N GLN A 159 6.09 5.14 8.03
CA GLN A 159 6.64 3.80 7.90
C GLN A 159 6.98 3.41 6.45
N TYR A 160 6.25 3.92 5.45
CA TYR A 160 6.57 3.68 4.04
C TYR A 160 7.72 4.54 3.55
N VAL A 161 7.83 5.77 4.04
CA VAL A 161 9.00 6.63 3.78
C VAL A 161 10.27 5.95 4.28
N ASP A 162 10.24 5.41 5.50
CA ASP A 162 11.38 4.70 6.11
C ASP A 162 11.73 3.41 5.34
N VAL A 163 10.73 2.64 4.93
CA VAL A 163 10.92 1.44 4.12
C VAL A 163 11.53 1.77 2.76
N LEU A 164 11.00 2.81 2.09
CA LEU A 164 11.52 3.24 0.79
C LEU A 164 12.94 3.78 0.90
N ALA A 165 13.27 4.54 1.93
CA ALA A 165 14.64 5.00 2.19
C ALA A 165 15.62 3.84 2.41
N THR A 166 15.15 2.72 2.97
CA THR A 166 15.97 1.51 3.14
C THR A 166 16.12 0.73 1.82
N LEU A 167 15.05 0.63 1.02
CA LEU A 167 15.04 -0.10 -0.26
C LEU A 167 15.76 0.64 -1.37
N ASP A 168 15.75 1.97 -1.34
CA ASP A 168 16.27 2.85 -2.39
C ASP A 168 17.06 4.03 -1.78
N PRO A 169 18.17 3.75 -1.08
CA PRO A 169 18.97 4.79 -0.41
C PRO A 169 19.58 5.82 -1.38
N ASP A 170 19.76 5.45 -2.63
CA ASP A 170 20.33 6.31 -3.68
C ASP A 170 19.26 7.05 -4.50
N HIS A 171 17.97 6.90 -4.17
CA HIS A 171 16.84 7.52 -4.88
C HIS A 171 16.85 7.24 -6.39
N ARG A 172 17.06 5.98 -6.78
CA ARG A 172 17.10 5.54 -8.19
C ARG A 172 15.70 5.27 -8.74
N LEU A 173 14.74 5.00 -7.88
CA LEU A 173 13.36 4.84 -8.27
C LEU A 173 12.78 6.16 -8.77
N GLN A 174 11.87 6.07 -9.71
CA GLN A 174 11.18 7.22 -10.30
C GLN A 174 9.77 7.35 -9.77
N ARG A 175 9.10 6.20 -9.57
CA ARG A 175 7.66 6.18 -9.26
C ARG A 175 7.34 5.21 -8.12
N LEU A 176 6.29 5.58 -7.40
CA LEU A 176 5.63 4.73 -6.42
C LEU A 176 4.22 4.41 -6.92
N VAL A 177 3.96 3.17 -7.27
CA VAL A 177 2.65 2.71 -7.77
C VAL A 177 1.84 2.18 -6.59
N LEU A 178 0.75 2.87 -6.25
CA LEU A 178 -0.14 2.43 -5.18
C LEU A 178 -1.05 1.30 -5.67
N SER A 179 -1.39 0.37 -4.77
CA SER A 179 -2.36 -0.69 -4.98
C SER A 179 -3.06 -1.07 -3.66
N GLY A 180 -4.16 -1.82 -3.75
CA GLY A 180 -4.88 -2.32 -2.59
C GLY A 180 -6.01 -1.42 -2.07
N GLY A 181 -6.85 -2.00 -1.20
CA GLY A 181 -8.09 -1.38 -0.74
C GLY A 181 -7.91 -0.10 0.09
N ILE A 182 -6.85 -0.03 0.90
CA ILE A 182 -6.57 1.17 1.72
C ILE A 182 -6.20 2.36 0.83
N ALA A 183 -5.41 2.13 -0.25
CA ALA A 183 -5.05 3.20 -1.18
C ALA A 183 -6.30 3.84 -1.84
N ARG A 184 -7.34 3.03 -2.09
CA ARG A 184 -8.63 3.51 -2.62
C ARG A 184 -9.49 4.17 -1.54
N ARG A 185 -9.43 3.68 -0.30
CA ARG A 185 -10.21 4.21 0.82
C ARG A 185 -9.67 5.54 1.35
N LEU A 186 -8.36 5.77 1.23
CA LEU A 186 -7.67 6.98 1.67
C LEU A 186 -7.05 7.72 0.47
N PRO A 187 -7.85 8.40 -0.37
CA PRO A 187 -7.39 8.99 -1.63
C PRO A 187 -6.30 10.06 -1.45
N HIS A 188 -6.30 10.74 -0.30
CA HIS A 188 -5.29 11.76 0.01
C HIS A 188 -3.93 11.19 0.47
N LEU A 189 -3.85 9.89 0.78
CA LEU A 189 -2.60 9.22 1.10
C LEU A 189 -1.56 9.38 -0.03
N ARG A 190 -2.01 9.41 -1.29
CA ARG A 190 -1.15 9.68 -2.44
C ARG A 190 -0.43 11.03 -2.30
N GLN A 191 -1.17 12.08 -1.93
CA GLN A 191 -0.60 13.43 -1.76
C GLN A 191 0.37 13.49 -0.60
N MET A 192 0.07 12.80 0.50
CA MET A 192 0.96 12.72 1.66
C MET A 192 2.27 12.01 1.31
N LEU A 193 2.21 10.88 0.61
CA LEU A 193 3.40 10.17 0.13
C LEU A 193 4.20 11.00 -0.87
N ALA A 194 3.53 11.69 -1.81
CA ALA A 194 4.19 12.58 -2.77
C ALA A 194 4.88 13.78 -2.09
N ALA A 195 4.32 14.29 -0.99
CA ALA A 195 4.95 15.35 -0.21
C ALA A 195 6.12 14.87 0.66
N SER A 196 6.19 13.56 0.96
CA SER A 196 7.16 12.97 1.90
C SER A 196 8.23 12.13 1.21
N THR A 197 8.15 11.92 -0.11
CA THR A 197 9.11 11.13 -0.88
C THR A 197 9.51 11.86 -2.17
N PRO A 198 10.67 11.54 -2.76
CA PRO A 198 11.09 12.15 -4.02
C PRO A 198 10.43 11.52 -5.25
N TYR A 199 9.51 10.58 -5.10
CA TYR A 199 8.95 9.78 -6.18
C TYR A 199 7.65 10.37 -6.72
N ASP A 200 7.40 10.18 -8.02
CA ASP A 200 6.07 10.42 -8.60
C ASP A 200 5.10 9.32 -8.13
N VAL A 201 4.09 9.70 -7.35
CA VAL A 201 3.16 8.75 -6.74
C VAL A 201 1.93 8.57 -7.62
N LEU A 202 1.82 7.40 -8.23
CA LEU A 202 0.70 7.01 -9.08
C LEU A 202 -0.45 6.43 -8.24
N PRO A 203 -1.70 6.76 -8.55
CA PRO A 203 -2.85 6.25 -7.82
C PRO A 203 -3.02 4.74 -8.01
N ALA A 204 -3.73 4.10 -7.07
CA ALA A 204 -4.24 2.73 -7.25
C ALA A 204 -5.23 2.69 -8.42
N VAL A 205 -5.23 1.59 -9.17
CA VAL A 205 -6.24 1.33 -10.19
C VAL A 205 -7.61 1.04 -9.53
N GLU A 206 -8.70 1.32 -10.22
CA GLU A 206 -10.06 1.09 -9.69
C GLU A 206 -10.41 -0.39 -9.56
N LEU A 207 -9.79 -1.25 -10.37
CA LEU A 207 -10.02 -2.68 -10.39
C LEU A 207 -9.11 -3.40 -9.38
N ASP A 208 -9.49 -4.62 -9.00
CA ASP A 208 -8.66 -5.50 -8.18
C ASP A 208 -7.38 -5.89 -8.94
N GLU A 209 -6.24 -5.48 -8.42
CA GLU A 209 -4.94 -5.67 -9.06
C GLU A 209 -4.58 -7.16 -9.15
N SER A 210 -4.97 -7.99 -8.16
CA SER A 210 -4.71 -9.44 -8.19
C SER A 210 -5.47 -10.10 -9.33
N LEU A 211 -6.71 -9.68 -9.58
CA LEU A 211 -7.51 -10.17 -10.72
C LEU A 211 -6.94 -9.69 -12.06
N LEU A 212 -6.41 -8.46 -12.13
CA LEU A 212 -5.73 -7.97 -13.33
C LEU A 212 -4.46 -8.79 -13.62
N GLY A 213 -3.68 -9.10 -12.58
CA GLY A 213 -2.51 -9.97 -12.70
C GLY A 213 -2.88 -11.38 -13.18
N LEU A 214 -3.91 -12.00 -12.60
CA LEU A 214 -4.41 -13.30 -13.06
C LEU A 214 -4.88 -13.25 -14.51
N ARG A 215 -5.53 -12.17 -14.92
CA ARG A 215 -5.94 -11.99 -16.32
C ARG A 215 -4.74 -11.89 -17.26
N ALA A 216 -3.66 -11.20 -16.85
CA ALA A 216 -2.42 -11.15 -17.63
C ALA A 216 -1.81 -12.54 -17.80
N LEU A 217 -1.73 -13.33 -16.72
CA LEU A 217 -1.26 -14.73 -16.77
C LEU A 217 -2.12 -15.59 -17.68
N ALA A 218 -3.44 -15.49 -17.61
CA ALA A 218 -4.35 -16.23 -18.46
C ALA A 218 -4.18 -15.88 -19.95
N LEU A 219 -3.97 -14.60 -20.29
CA LEU A 219 -3.71 -14.18 -21.69
C LEU A 219 -2.38 -14.70 -22.22
N HIS A 220 -1.32 -14.67 -21.41
CA HIS A 220 -0.04 -15.25 -21.79
C HIS A 220 -0.17 -16.76 -22.00
N ALA A 221 -0.79 -17.47 -21.06
CA ALA A 221 -1.03 -18.92 -21.17
C ALA A 221 -1.90 -19.31 -22.37
N ALA A 222 -2.81 -18.44 -22.79
CA ALA A 222 -3.62 -18.61 -24.00
C ALA A 222 -2.88 -18.22 -25.30
N GLY A 223 -1.60 -17.88 -25.25
CA GLY A 223 -0.80 -17.45 -26.41
C GLY A 223 -1.18 -16.09 -26.99
N ARG A 224 -1.87 -15.23 -26.20
CA ARG A 224 -2.32 -13.90 -26.63
C ARG A 224 -1.27 -12.82 -26.40
N ALA A 225 -0.20 -13.11 -25.67
CA ALA A 225 0.95 -12.24 -25.44
C ALA A 225 2.21 -13.10 -25.34
N ALA A 226 3.32 -12.59 -25.83
CA ALA A 226 4.60 -13.30 -25.88
C ALA A 226 5.20 -13.49 -24.47
N THR A 227 5.04 -12.49 -23.60
CA THR A 227 5.48 -12.51 -22.21
C THR A 227 4.34 -12.14 -21.27
N VAL A 228 4.52 -12.44 -19.98
CA VAL A 228 3.57 -12.01 -18.94
C VAL A 228 3.57 -10.48 -18.81
N ALA A 229 4.73 -9.85 -18.96
CA ALA A 229 4.87 -8.41 -18.95
C ALA A 229 4.10 -7.73 -20.10
N ASP A 230 4.15 -8.31 -21.33
CA ASP A 230 3.38 -7.80 -22.48
C ASP A 230 1.87 -7.90 -22.21
N ALA A 231 1.44 -9.02 -21.62
CA ALA A 231 0.04 -9.20 -21.25
C ALA A 231 -0.43 -8.17 -20.21
N ALA A 232 0.37 -7.88 -19.19
CA ALA A 232 0.06 -6.87 -18.18
C ALA A 232 0.01 -5.46 -18.77
N ALA A 233 0.90 -5.13 -19.71
CA ALA A 233 0.94 -3.83 -20.38
C ALA A 233 -0.34 -3.51 -21.18
N LEU A 234 -1.11 -4.52 -21.62
CA LEU A 234 -2.40 -4.32 -22.29
C LEU A 234 -3.43 -3.62 -21.39
N PHE A 235 -3.35 -3.84 -20.06
CA PHE A 235 -4.26 -3.25 -19.09
C PHE A 235 -3.71 -1.97 -18.47
N GLY A 236 -2.42 -1.92 -18.19
CA GLY A 236 -1.76 -0.75 -17.61
C GLY A 236 -1.93 0.53 -18.45
N ARG A 237 -2.01 0.41 -19.77
CA ARG A 237 -2.30 1.56 -20.67
C ARG A 237 -3.75 2.02 -20.58
N GLN A 238 -4.72 1.12 -20.45
CA GLN A 238 -6.14 1.47 -20.36
C GLN A 238 -6.50 2.15 -19.04
N CYS A 239 -5.85 1.75 -17.94
CA CYS A 239 -6.06 2.39 -16.64
C CYS A 239 -5.45 3.80 -16.56
N ARG A 240 -4.34 4.07 -17.24
CA ARG A 240 -3.70 5.41 -17.26
C ARG A 240 -4.46 6.45 -18.09
N ILE A 241 -5.21 6.03 -19.10
CA ILE A 241 -5.98 6.95 -19.97
C ILE A 241 -7.26 7.45 -19.29
N ARG A 242 -7.83 6.70 -18.35
CA ARG A 242 -9.04 7.10 -17.61
C ARG A 242 -8.78 8.00 -16.40
N SER A 243 -7.54 8.14 -15.96
CA SER A 243 -7.13 8.97 -14.82
C SER A 243 -6.49 10.31 -15.21
N ALA A 244 -6.57 10.71 -16.47
CA ALA A 244 -6.30 12.08 -16.87
C ALA A 244 -7.48 12.98 -16.52
N PRO A 245 -7.26 14.21 -15.97
CA PRO A 245 -8.28 15.10 -15.46
C PRO A 245 -9.30 15.52 -16.49
#